data_c9b456e85db7ae6f8a4c74300ba20342
#
_entry.id   c9b456e85db7ae6f8a4c74300ba20342
#
_cell.length_a   1.000
_cell.length_b   1.000
_cell.length_c   1.000
_cell.angle_alpha   90.00
_cell.angle_beta   90.00
_cell.angle_gamma   90.00
#
_symmetry.space_group_name_H-M   'P 1'
#
loop_
_entity.id
_entity.type
_entity.pdbx_description
1 polymer ?
#
loop_
_entity_poly.entity_id
_entity_poly.type
_entity_poly.pdbx_seq_one_letter_code
_entity_poly.pdbx_strand_id
1 'polypeptide(L)'
;MSKNLLRPTAISVLAVLCSVLLTACEQPSRLEQLREEGTLHVITRNTPTTFYQGRHGDTGLEYELSRRFADSLDLELKMVASPTLDDLYQQLAQDKGPDIAAAGLTANPARADQVRFAEAYLQVTPQVVYRRGNRQPGGIEDLYDKRIMVLKGSSLADQLRELLAEHPQLVFEESDNLEVVDLLRLVNDDEIDFAVVYSNELIVNQSFYPAVHVGFDLSPAKPMAWALPGGDDDSLLLEVNKFFETIRADGTLDQLLERFYGHADVLDYVGARAFARHMQQRLPRFEKLFRQSGDQQGMDWRLLAAMAYQESLGDVDARSPTGVRGLMMLTLPTAKFVGVTNRVDPAQSIAGGARYIVWVRDQLSTDIPEPDRTWFALAAYNVGIGHLDDARILTRNNGRDPNRWIDVKDHLPLLSKKEWYSQTRYGYARGAEPVHYVQNIRRYYEILT
;
A
#
# COMPACT_ATOMS: atom_id res chain seq x y z
N MET A 1 -8.10 76.68 55.68
CA MET A 1 -7.05 76.08 54.80
C MET A 1 -7.10 74.54 54.99
N SER A 2 -7.81 73.88 54.12
CA SER A 2 -7.99 72.43 54.18
C SER A 2 -7.28 71.79 52.93
N LYS A 3 -6.25 70.96 53.17
CA LYS A 3 -5.52 70.24 52.14
C LYS A 3 -6.16 68.88 51.96
N ASN A 4 -6.77 68.64 50.80
CA ASN A 4 -7.23 67.33 50.37
C ASN A 4 -6.04 66.42 50.04
N LEU A 5 -5.83 65.30 50.76
CA LEU A 5 -4.93 64.21 50.41
C LEU A 5 -5.74 63.22 49.53
N LEU A 6 -5.44 63.19 48.27
CA LEU A 6 -5.89 62.13 47.35
C LEU A 6 -5.13 60.83 47.66
N ARG A 7 -5.91 59.76 47.93
CA ARG A 7 -5.39 58.41 48.23
C ARG A 7 -4.85 57.71 46.99
N PRO A 8 -3.63 57.17 47.03
CA PRO A 8 -3.02 56.48 45.86
C PRO A 8 -3.37 54.99 45.71
N THR A 9 -4.49 54.53 46.28
CA THR A 9 -4.80 53.09 46.33
C THR A 9 -5.64 52.54 45.17
N ALA A 10 -6.29 53.38 44.37
CA ALA A 10 -7.14 52.93 43.28
C ALA A 10 -6.36 52.64 41.96
N ILE A 11 -5.25 53.33 41.72
CA ILE A 11 -4.45 53.21 40.51
C ILE A 11 -3.58 51.92 40.53
N SER A 12 -3.09 51.52 41.70
CA SER A 12 -2.27 50.32 41.87
C SER A 12 -3.09 49.02 41.72
N VAL A 13 -4.37 48.99 42.11
CA VAL A 13 -5.23 47.79 41.93
C VAL A 13 -5.64 47.62 40.48
N LEU A 14 -5.86 48.70 39.73
CA LEU A 14 -6.18 48.61 38.30
C LEU A 14 -4.99 48.16 37.43
N ALA A 15 -3.77 48.55 37.80
CA ALA A 15 -2.53 48.13 37.12
C ALA A 15 -2.22 46.65 37.35
N VAL A 16 -2.54 46.10 38.56
CA VAL A 16 -2.38 44.63 38.87
C VAL A 16 -3.48 43.80 38.19
N LEU A 17 -4.71 44.32 38.08
CA LEU A 17 -5.77 43.61 37.32
C LEU A 17 -5.52 43.62 35.82
N CYS A 18 -4.93 44.66 35.24
CA CYS A 18 -4.51 44.69 33.83
C CYS A 18 -3.31 43.76 33.55
N SER A 19 -2.40 43.56 34.50
CA SER A 19 -1.26 42.62 34.31
C SER A 19 -1.66 41.15 34.44
N VAL A 20 -2.76 40.85 35.10
CA VAL A 20 -3.28 39.45 35.16
C VAL A 20 -4.16 39.10 33.95
N LEU A 21 -4.67 40.12 33.22
CA LEU A 21 -5.42 39.90 31.96
C LEU A 21 -4.53 39.87 30.71
N LEU A 22 -3.20 40.05 30.85
CA LEU A 22 -2.19 39.91 29.81
C LEU A 22 -1.45 38.55 29.91
N THR A 23 -1.92 37.58 30.69
CA THR A 23 -1.61 36.19 30.39
C THR A 23 -2.26 35.92 29.03
N ALA A 24 -1.47 36.12 27.97
CA ALA A 24 -1.82 35.74 26.61
C ALA A 24 -2.57 34.38 26.67
N CYS A 25 -3.77 34.33 26.15
CA CYS A 25 -4.29 33.06 25.68
C CYS A 25 -3.29 32.59 24.59
N GLU A 26 -2.23 31.90 24.98
CA GLU A 26 -1.47 31.11 24.06
C GLU A 26 -2.49 30.16 23.45
N GLN A 27 -2.67 30.26 22.16
CA GLN A 27 -3.53 29.30 21.47
C GLN A 27 -2.94 27.92 21.76
N PRO A 28 -3.79 26.94 22.13
CA PRO A 28 -3.29 25.60 22.40
C PRO A 28 -2.53 25.09 21.18
N SER A 29 -1.40 24.48 21.42
CA SER A 29 -0.58 23.87 20.38
C SER A 29 -1.39 22.82 19.62
N ARG A 30 -1.01 22.50 18.38
CA ARG A 30 -1.74 21.50 17.59
C ARG A 30 -1.80 20.15 18.30
N LEU A 31 -0.72 19.76 18.96
CA LEU A 31 -0.69 18.52 19.75
C LEU A 31 -1.68 18.53 20.91
N GLU A 32 -1.84 19.66 21.61
CA GLU A 32 -2.83 19.80 22.68
C GLU A 32 -4.25 19.74 22.13
N GLN A 33 -4.52 20.41 21.00
CA GLN A 33 -5.81 20.33 20.31
C GLN A 33 -6.15 18.90 19.90
N LEU A 34 -5.22 18.15 19.33
CA LEU A 34 -5.43 16.74 18.96
C LEU A 34 -5.77 15.86 20.17
N ARG A 35 -5.12 16.10 21.31
CA ARG A 35 -5.43 15.39 22.57
C ARG A 35 -6.82 15.70 23.08
N GLU A 36 -7.29 16.93 22.89
CA GLU A 36 -8.66 17.33 23.24
C GLU A 36 -9.69 16.78 22.25
N GLU A 37 -9.38 16.77 20.94
CA GLU A 37 -10.23 16.24 19.87
C GLU A 37 -10.31 14.70 19.90
N GLY A 38 -9.28 14.03 20.45
CA GLY A 38 -9.19 12.58 20.55
C GLY A 38 -8.99 11.87 19.21
N THR A 39 -8.67 12.60 18.13
CA THR A 39 -8.60 12.05 16.77
C THR A 39 -7.41 12.61 16.01
N LEU A 40 -6.66 11.74 15.35
CA LEU A 40 -5.60 12.08 14.40
C LEU A 40 -6.12 11.92 12.97
N HIS A 41 -6.09 12.98 12.17
CA HIS A 41 -6.50 12.95 10.77
C HIS A 41 -5.28 12.83 9.86
N VAL A 42 -5.19 11.74 9.12
CA VAL A 42 -4.07 11.45 8.21
C VAL A 42 -4.58 11.38 6.78
N ILE A 43 -3.92 12.10 5.87
CA ILE A 43 -4.14 11.98 4.44
C ILE A 43 -3.06 11.10 3.83
N THR A 44 -3.45 10.23 2.92
CA THR A 44 -2.55 9.26 2.29
C THR A 44 -2.87 9.05 0.82
N ARG A 45 -2.14 8.15 0.16
CA ARG A 45 -2.45 7.61 -1.18
C ARG A 45 -2.96 6.18 -1.05
N ASN A 46 -3.76 5.77 -2.01
CA ASN A 46 -4.25 4.41 -2.10
C ASN A 46 -3.33 3.56 -2.99
N THR A 47 -2.21 3.11 -2.43
CA THR A 47 -1.20 2.33 -3.16
C THR A 47 -0.71 1.14 -2.32
N PRO A 48 -0.10 0.12 -2.94
CA PRO A 48 0.49 -1.02 -2.22
C PRO A 48 1.53 -0.64 -1.16
N THR A 49 2.21 0.49 -1.35
CA THR A 49 3.29 0.96 -0.46
C THR A 49 2.82 1.89 0.65
N THR A 50 1.57 2.38 0.59
CA THR A 50 1.06 3.37 1.54
C THR A 50 -0.12 2.86 2.36
N PHE A 51 -1.31 2.95 1.81
CA PHE A 51 -2.57 2.56 2.44
C PHE A 51 -3.48 1.86 1.44
N TYR A 52 -4.14 0.81 1.85
CA TYR A 52 -5.17 0.14 1.06
C TYR A 52 -6.09 -0.70 1.93
N GLN A 53 -7.29 -0.93 1.44
CA GLN A 53 -8.23 -1.84 2.06
C GLN A 53 -7.91 -3.28 1.64
N GLY A 54 -7.28 -4.03 2.55
CA GLY A 54 -7.03 -5.44 2.36
C GLY A 54 -8.22 -6.29 2.81
N ARG A 55 -8.15 -7.58 2.52
CA ARG A 55 -9.18 -8.58 2.90
C ARG A 55 -9.55 -8.58 4.39
N HIS A 56 -8.70 -8.09 5.25
CA HIS A 56 -8.84 -8.10 6.70
C HIS A 56 -8.96 -6.70 7.32
N GLY A 57 -9.25 -5.70 6.53
CA GLY A 57 -9.31 -4.30 6.92
C GLY A 57 -8.17 -3.48 6.33
N ASP A 58 -8.02 -2.27 6.82
CA ASP A 58 -7.02 -1.33 6.37
C ASP A 58 -5.60 -1.85 6.65
N THR A 59 -4.69 -1.63 5.70
CA THR A 59 -3.29 -2.08 5.77
C THR A 59 -2.39 -1.21 4.89
N GLY A 60 -1.10 -1.46 4.92
CA GLY A 60 -0.06 -0.70 4.23
C GLY A 60 0.96 -0.16 5.23
N LEU A 61 2.16 0.18 4.75
CA LEU A 61 3.22 0.68 5.63
C LEU A 61 2.80 1.96 6.33
N GLU A 62 2.28 2.91 5.57
CA GLU A 62 1.85 4.21 6.12
C GLU A 62 0.68 4.07 7.10
N TYR A 63 -0.24 3.16 6.82
CA TYR A 63 -1.33 2.85 7.75
C TYR A 63 -0.80 2.29 9.08
N GLU A 64 0.10 1.31 9.03
CA GLU A 64 0.66 0.70 10.24
C GLU A 64 1.49 1.69 11.07
N LEU A 65 2.27 2.56 10.40
CA LEU A 65 3.02 3.61 11.07
C LEU A 65 2.06 4.64 11.71
N SER A 66 1.06 5.11 10.94
CA SER A 66 0.08 6.11 11.43
C SER A 66 -0.75 5.57 12.59
N ARG A 67 -1.16 4.29 12.53
CA ARG A 67 -1.91 3.64 13.60
C ARG A 67 -1.08 3.57 14.89
N ARG A 68 0.20 3.13 14.78
CA ARG A 68 1.10 3.08 15.94
C ARG A 68 1.38 4.46 16.53
N PHE A 69 1.47 5.48 15.68
CA PHE A 69 1.63 6.86 16.14
C PHE A 69 0.37 7.34 16.88
N ALA A 70 -0.81 7.14 16.32
CA ALA A 70 -2.08 7.47 16.98
C ALA A 70 -2.24 6.71 18.31
N ASP A 71 -1.95 5.39 18.33
CA ASP A 71 -1.96 4.56 19.54
C ASP A 71 -1.00 5.11 20.62
N SER A 72 0.17 5.63 20.22
CA SER A 72 1.16 6.20 21.15
C SER A 72 0.69 7.51 21.84
N LEU A 73 -0.28 8.18 21.22
CA LEU A 73 -0.90 9.42 21.72
C LEU A 73 -2.28 9.19 22.34
N ASP A 74 -2.77 7.95 22.37
CA ASP A 74 -4.13 7.58 22.79
C ASP A 74 -5.22 8.26 21.95
N LEU A 75 -4.99 8.35 20.62
CA LEU A 75 -5.88 8.98 19.64
C LEU A 75 -6.53 7.95 18.71
N GLU A 76 -7.75 8.23 18.26
CA GLU A 76 -8.38 7.50 17.16
C GLU A 76 -7.76 7.92 15.82
N LEU A 77 -7.32 6.96 15.00
CA LEU A 77 -6.83 7.23 13.65
C LEU A 77 -7.99 7.36 12.66
N LYS A 78 -8.04 8.47 11.93
CA LYS A 78 -8.87 8.66 10.74
C LYS A 78 -7.98 8.89 9.52
N MET A 79 -7.92 7.91 8.63
CA MET A 79 -7.11 7.96 7.42
C MET A 79 -7.98 8.09 6.18
N VAL A 80 -7.64 9.05 5.31
CA VAL A 80 -8.37 9.35 4.07
C VAL A 80 -7.39 9.32 2.90
N ALA A 81 -7.73 8.58 1.84
CA ALA A 81 -6.93 8.53 0.62
C ALA A 81 -7.26 9.72 -0.30
N SER A 82 -6.24 10.43 -0.74
CA SER A 82 -6.35 11.48 -1.76
C SER A 82 -6.31 10.87 -3.17
N PRO A 83 -7.10 11.39 -4.11
CA PRO A 83 -7.08 10.91 -5.49
C PRO A 83 -5.80 11.30 -6.24
N THR A 84 -5.15 12.42 -5.90
CA THR A 84 -3.91 12.89 -6.54
C THR A 84 -2.94 13.46 -5.51
N LEU A 85 -1.65 13.58 -5.90
CA LEU A 85 -0.65 14.23 -5.05
C LEU A 85 -0.91 15.75 -4.90
N ASP A 86 -1.39 16.41 -5.96
CA ASP A 86 -1.71 17.83 -5.89
C ASP A 86 -2.87 18.08 -4.91
N ASP A 87 -3.94 17.28 -4.96
CA ASP A 87 -5.05 17.36 -4.00
C ASP A 87 -4.59 17.08 -2.56
N LEU A 88 -3.68 16.13 -2.38
CA LEU A 88 -3.12 15.81 -1.07
C LEU A 88 -2.43 17.03 -0.45
N TYR A 89 -1.55 17.70 -1.19
CA TYR A 89 -0.86 18.88 -0.69
C TYR A 89 -1.82 20.06 -0.48
N GLN A 90 -2.80 20.24 -1.37
CA GLN A 90 -3.81 21.29 -1.21
C GLN A 90 -4.66 21.09 0.05
N GLN A 91 -5.07 19.83 0.33
CA GLN A 91 -5.83 19.52 1.54
C GLN A 91 -4.97 19.69 2.80
N LEU A 92 -3.70 19.27 2.76
CA LEU A 92 -2.78 19.41 3.89
C LEU A 92 -2.53 20.90 4.26
N ALA A 93 -2.56 21.80 3.29
CA ALA A 93 -2.34 23.24 3.49
C ALA A 93 -3.58 24.00 4.00
N GLN A 94 -4.74 23.37 4.18
CA GLN A 94 -5.95 24.03 4.68
C GLN A 94 -5.94 24.17 6.21
N ASP A 95 -6.46 25.25 6.74
CA ASP A 95 -6.54 25.54 8.19
C ASP A 95 -7.20 24.40 9.01
N LYS A 96 -8.12 23.66 8.40
CA LYS A 96 -8.82 22.52 8.99
C LYS A 96 -8.60 21.27 8.15
N GLY A 97 -7.43 21.16 7.57
CA GLY A 97 -6.99 20.02 6.81
C GLY A 97 -6.54 18.86 7.71
N PRO A 98 -6.01 17.81 7.09
CA PRO A 98 -5.37 16.71 7.80
C PRO A 98 -4.15 17.19 8.60
N ASP A 99 -3.86 16.47 9.68
CA ASP A 99 -2.71 16.77 10.56
C ASP A 99 -1.39 16.33 9.96
N ILE A 100 -1.42 15.21 9.23
CA ILE A 100 -0.25 14.55 8.67
C ILE A 100 -0.60 14.01 7.28
N ALA A 101 0.34 14.16 6.35
CA ALA A 101 0.35 13.41 5.11
C ALA A 101 1.37 12.24 5.22
N ALA A 102 0.84 11.02 5.32
CA ALA A 102 1.59 9.78 5.35
C ALA A 102 1.32 9.01 4.03
N ALA A 103 2.08 9.33 2.98
CA ALA A 103 1.74 8.96 1.61
C ALA A 103 2.94 8.54 0.75
N GLY A 104 4.04 8.09 1.39
CA GLY A 104 5.27 7.75 0.68
C GLY A 104 5.91 8.97 0.02
N LEU A 105 5.90 10.11 0.70
CA LEU A 105 6.40 11.37 0.17
C LEU A 105 7.92 11.48 0.37
N THR A 106 8.61 11.96 -0.63
CA THR A 106 10.02 12.35 -0.48
C THR A 106 10.14 13.82 -0.16
N ALA A 107 11.00 14.15 0.80
CA ALA A 107 11.26 15.53 1.17
C ALA A 107 11.75 16.31 -0.06
N ASN A 108 10.98 17.30 -0.46
CA ASN A 108 11.25 18.13 -1.62
C ASN A 108 11.39 19.59 -1.19
N PRO A 109 12.59 20.22 -1.38
CA PRO A 109 12.80 21.61 -1.06
C PRO A 109 11.84 22.58 -1.77
N ALA A 110 11.38 22.24 -2.97
CA ALA A 110 10.42 23.04 -3.73
C ALA A 110 9.05 23.20 -3.03
N ARG A 111 8.76 22.39 -2.01
CA ARG A 111 7.51 22.43 -1.23
C ARG A 111 7.71 22.91 0.21
N ALA A 112 8.94 23.31 0.58
CA ALA A 112 9.27 23.72 1.94
C ALA A 112 8.46 24.93 2.45
N ASP A 113 7.96 25.77 1.54
CA ASP A 113 7.11 26.91 1.88
C ASP A 113 5.65 26.49 2.22
N GLN A 114 5.24 25.31 1.83
CA GLN A 114 3.86 24.80 2.00
C GLN A 114 3.73 23.78 3.11
N VAL A 115 4.74 22.94 3.28
CA VAL A 115 4.73 21.79 4.22
C VAL A 115 6.07 21.66 4.91
N ARG A 116 6.05 21.07 6.11
CA ARG A 116 7.25 20.69 6.85
C ARG A 116 7.38 19.17 6.83
N PHE A 117 8.57 18.68 6.57
CA PHE A 117 8.84 17.25 6.57
C PHE A 117 9.42 16.81 7.92
N ALA A 118 8.92 15.70 8.44
CA ALA A 118 9.47 15.02 9.60
C ALA A 118 10.83 14.37 9.24
N GLU A 119 11.47 13.75 10.23
CA GLU A 119 12.65 12.91 9.98
C GLU A 119 12.31 11.75 9.04
N ALA A 120 13.25 11.46 8.14
CA ALA A 120 13.09 10.40 7.16
C ALA A 120 13.06 9.02 7.82
N TYR A 121 12.05 8.22 7.50
CA TYR A 121 11.96 6.83 7.95
C TYR A 121 12.50 5.82 6.94
N LEU A 122 12.70 6.23 5.67
CA LEU A 122 13.21 5.38 4.59
C LEU A 122 14.06 6.22 3.63
N GLN A 123 15.02 5.58 2.96
CA GLN A 123 15.75 6.13 1.81
C GLN A 123 15.30 5.41 0.56
N VAL A 124 14.94 6.15 -0.48
CA VAL A 124 14.45 5.61 -1.75
C VAL A 124 15.20 6.21 -2.92
N THR A 125 15.52 5.40 -3.91
CA THR A 125 16.27 5.84 -5.09
C THR A 125 15.32 6.14 -6.24
N PRO A 126 15.37 7.34 -6.86
CA PRO A 126 14.70 7.62 -8.13
C PRO A 126 15.29 6.78 -9.24
N GLN A 127 14.48 6.03 -9.96
CA GLN A 127 14.93 5.08 -10.98
C GLN A 127 14.19 5.26 -12.29
N VAL A 128 14.92 5.27 -13.39
CA VAL A 128 14.37 5.11 -14.74
C VAL A 128 14.20 3.62 -15.00
N VAL A 129 12.98 3.21 -15.30
CA VAL A 129 12.64 1.81 -15.59
C VAL A 129 12.31 1.63 -17.06
N TYR A 130 12.65 0.45 -17.60
CA TYR A 130 12.46 0.10 -18.99
C TYR A 130 12.00 -1.35 -19.12
N ARG A 131 11.50 -1.72 -20.31
CA ARG A 131 11.09 -3.10 -20.61
C ARG A 131 12.28 -3.94 -21.03
N ARG A 132 12.48 -5.08 -20.37
CA ARG A 132 13.47 -6.11 -20.76
C ARG A 132 13.20 -6.57 -22.20
N GLY A 133 14.26 -6.62 -23.00
CA GLY A 133 14.19 -6.89 -24.43
C GLY A 133 14.35 -5.63 -25.28
N ASN A 134 14.07 -4.45 -24.73
CA ASN A 134 14.45 -3.17 -25.33
C ASN A 134 15.89 -2.80 -24.94
N ARG A 135 16.46 -1.79 -25.62
CA ARG A 135 17.79 -1.27 -25.26
C ARG A 135 17.74 -0.67 -23.86
N GLN A 136 18.61 -1.14 -22.96
CA GLN A 136 18.77 -0.57 -21.63
C GLN A 136 19.31 0.86 -21.75
N PRO A 137 18.65 1.85 -21.13
CA PRO A 137 19.18 3.21 -21.05
C PRO A 137 20.32 3.25 -20.02
N GLY A 138 21.38 4.00 -20.35
CA GLY A 138 22.54 4.19 -19.46
C GLY A 138 22.66 5.60 -18.88
N GLY A 139 21.81 6.55 -19.34
CA GLY A 139 21.83 7.93 -18.90
C GLY A 139 20.71 8.76 -19.54
N ILE A 140 20.70 10.06 -19.22
CA ILE A 140 19.63 10.97 -19.64
C ILE A 140 19.54 11.12 -21.15
N GLU A 141 20.69 11.06 -21.87
CA GLU A 141 20.72 11.20 -23.32
C GLU A 141 20.00 10.03 -24.04
N ASP A 142 19.95 8.84 -23.42
CA ASP A 142 19.23 7.69 -23.97
C ASP A 142 17.69 7.85 -23.86
N LEU A 143 17.22 8.87 -23.13
CA LEU A 143 15.81 9.19 -22.95
C LEU A 143 15.27 10.16 -24.02
N TYR A 144 16.14 10.77 -24.84
CA TYR A 144 15.70 11.71 -25.89
C TYR A 144 14.87 11.00 -26.96
N ASP A 145 13.83 11.69 -27.44
CA ASP A 145 12.87 11.17 -28.42
C ASP A 145 12.15 9.87 -27.98
N LYS A 146 12.00 9.67 -26.67
CA LYS A 146 11.32 8.53 -26.06
C LYS A 146 10.04 8.96 -25.34
N ARG A 147 9.10 8.04 -25.25
CA ARG A 147 7.87 8.22 -24.46
C ARG A 147 8.19 7.93 -23.00
N ILE A 148 8.28 8.99 -22.22
CA ILE A 148 8.60 8.93 -20.79
C ILE A 148 7.40 9.40 -20.01
N MET A 149 7.03 8.70 -18.96
CA MET A 149 5.91 9.09 -18.11
C MET A 149 6.29 9.11 -16.63
N VAL A 150 5.72 10.07 -15.90
CA VAL A 150 5.90 10.25 -14.46
C VAL A 150 4.60 10.70 -13.82
N LEU A 151 4.43 10.46 -12.52
CA LEU A 151 3.27 10.97 -11.80
C LEU A 151 3.37 12.49 -11.62
N LYS A 152 2.32 13.19 -11.99
CA LYS A 152 2.16 14.64 -11.76
C LYS A 152 2.14 14.95 -10.27
N GLY A 153 2.72 16.10 -9.89
CA GLY A 153 2.80 16.51 -8.50
C GLY A 153 3.80 15.71 -7.66
N SER A 154 4.51 14.73 -8.25
CA SER A 154 5.57 14.01 -7.57
C SER A 154 6.88 14.79 -7.57
N SER A 155 7.73 14.56 -6.58
CA SER A 155 9.10 15.07 -6.56
C SER A 155 9.97 14.55 -7.72
N LEU A 156 9.57 13.43 -8.34
CA LEU A 156 10.20 12.92 -9.57
C LEU A 156 9.89 13.80 -10.77
N ALA A 157 8.65 14.28 -10.90
CA ALA A 157 8.27 15.24 -11.93
C ALA A 157 9.03 16.57 -11.76
N ASP A 158 9.15 17.06 -10.52
CA ASP A 158 9.93 18.25 -10.21
C ASP A 158 11.41 18.05 -10.61
N GLN A 159 12.00 16.91 -10.28
CA GLN A 159 13.38 16.58 -10.66
C GLN A 159 13.57 16.51 -12.18
N LEU A 160 12.63 15.92 -12.91
CA LEU A 160 12.70 15.91 -14.39
C LEU A 160 12.60 17.33 -14.97
N ARG A 161 11.78 18.22 -14.39
CA ARG A 161 11.71 19.63 -14.80
C ARG A 161 13.03 20.37 -14.55
N GLU A 162 13.69 20.11 -13.41
CA GLU A 162 15.01 20.68 -13.12
C GLU A 162 16.04 20.25 -14.16
N LEU A 163 16.00 18.98 -14.59
CA LEU A 163 16.91 18.45 -15.62
C LEU A 163 16.72 19.11 -17.00
N LEU A 164 15.58 19.72 -17.31
CA LEU A 164 15.35 20.42 -18.58
C LEU A 164 16.33 21.59 -18.79
N ALA A 165 16.87 22.17 -17.72
CA ALA A 165 17.87 23.27 -17.82
C ALA A 165 19.17 22.78 -18.47
N GLU A 166 19.58 21.54 -18.21
CA GLU A 166 20.80 20.94 -18.75
C GLU A 166 20.51 20.05 -19.97
N HIS A 167 19.29 19.48 -20.04
CA HIS A 167 18.84 18.54 -21.06
C HIS A 167 17.56 19.02 -21.76
N PRO A 168 17.60 20.12 -22.55
CA PRO A 168 16.39 20.70 -23.17
C PRO A 168 15.72 19.81 -24.21
N GLN A 169 16.35 18.70 -24.62
CA GLN A 169 15.80 17.70 -25.54
C GLN A 169 14.97 16.62 -24.78
N LEU A 170 15.02 16.60 -23.46
CA LEU A 170 14.22 15.70 -22.67
C LEU A 170 12.75 16.11 -22.75
N VAL A 171 11.90 15.16 -23.14
CA VAL A 171 10.44 15.34 -23.18
C VAL A 171 9.81 14.23 -22.35
N PHE A 172 8.88 14.57 -21.46
CA PHE A 172 8.17 13.61 -20.65
C PHE A 172 6.72 14.04 -20.46
N GLU A 173 5.87 13.07 -20.16
CA GLU A 173 4.46 13.27 -19.85
C GLU A 173 4.19 13.11 -18.36
N GLU A 174 3.40 14.01 -17.81
CA GLU A 174 2.92 13.92 -16.43
C GLU A 174 1.49 13.45 -16.40
N SER A 175 1.22 12.40 -15.63
CA SER A 175 -0.12 11.86 -15.43
C SER A 175 -0.65 12.16 -14.03
N ASP A 176 -1.88 12.65 -13.95
CA ASP A 176 -2.62 12.88 -12.70
C ASP A 176 -3.73 11.84 -12.44
N ASN A 177 -3.97 10.94 -13.40
CA ASN A 177 -5.01 9.92 -13.33
C ASN A 177 -4.49 8.47 -13.29
N LEU A 178 -3.17 8.31 -13.24
CA LEU A 178 -2.48 7.01 -13.11
C LEU A 178 -1.78 6.90 -11.76
N GLU A 179 -1.52 5.68 -11.34
CA GLU A 179 -0.65 5.35 -10.23
C GLU A 179 0.64 4.68 -10.73
N VAL A 180 1.64 4.51 -9.85
CA VAL A 180 2.92 3.87 -10.23
C VAL A 180 2.69 2.49 -10.84
N VAL A 181 1.74 1.73 -10.32
CA VAL A 181 1.37 0.41 -10.85
C VAL A 181 0.93 0.47 -12.31
N ASP A 182 0.23 1.54 -12.70
CA ASP A 182 -0.19 1.75 -14.09
C ASP A 182 1.01 2.12 -14.98
N LEU A 183 1.95 2.96 -14.49
CA LEU A 183 3.17 3.29 -15.22
C LEU A 183 4.02 2.03 -15.48
N LEU A 184 4.17 1.18 -14.47
CA LEU A 184 4.90 -0.08 -14.62
C LEU A 184 4.22 -1.03 -15.62
N ARG A 185 2.88 -1.07 -15.64
CA ARG A 185 2.11 -1.82 -16.64
C ARG A 185 2.37 -1.29 -18.04
N LEU A 186 2.30 0.02 -18.25
CA LEU A 186 2.55 0.64 -19.55
C LEU A 186 3.96 0.31 -20.09
N VAL A 187 4.97 0.32 -19.23
CA VAL A 187 6.34 -0.11 -19.58
C VAL A 187 6.36 -1.60 -19.89
N ASN A 188 5.73 -2.44 -19.05
CA ASN A 188 5.69 -3.89 -19.24
C ASN A 188 5.05 -4.28 -20.57
N ASP A 189 4.00 -3.57 -20.99
CA ASP A 189 3.21 -3.83 -22.19
C ASP A 189 3.77 -3.11 -23.43
N ASP A 190 4.92 -2.41 -23.31
CA ASP A 190 5.59 -1.66 -24.39
C ASP A 190 4.76 -0.48 -24.93
N GLU A 191 3.85 0.05 -24.09
CA GLU A 191 3.02 1.19 -24.43
C GLU A 191 3.76 2.52 -24.25
N ILE A 192 4.74 2.56 -23.32
CA ILE A 192 5.72 3.65 -23.14
C ILE A 192 7.12 3.08 -23.06
N ASP A 193 8.13 3.88 -23.41
CA ASP A 193 9.52 3.43 -23.41
C ASP A 193 10.11 3.38 -22.00
N PHE A 194 9.79 4.42 -21.18
CA PHE A 194 10.33 4.57 -19.83
C PHE A 194 9.29 5.13 -18.87
N ALA A 195 9.43 4.76 -17.60
CA ALA A 195 8.78 5.45 -16.48
C ALA A 195 9.83 5.84 -15.44
N VAL A 196 9.55 6.86 -14.64
CA VAL A 196 10.38 7.25 -13.51
C VAL A 196 9.61 6.95 -12.23
N VAL A 197 10.19 6.08 -11.39
CA VAL A 197 9.55 5.59 -10.16
C VAL A 197 10.58 5.51 -9.02
N TYR A 198 10.12 5.38 -7.79
CA TYR A 198 11.00 5.10 -6.68
C TYR A 198 11.29 3.62 -6.51
N SER A 199 12.48 3.28 -6.02
CA SER A 199 12.95 1.90 -5.84
C SER A 199 12.02 1.05 -4.98
N ASN A 200 11.45 1.59 -3.90
CA ASN A 200 10.49 0.88 -3.04
C ASN A 200 9.18 0.54 -3.77
N GLU A 201 8.70 1.41 -4.66
CA GLU A 201 7.51 1.16 -5.46
C GLU A 201 7.77 0.13 -6.55
N LEU A 202 8.95 0.19 -7.20
CA LEU A 202 9.37 -0.84 -8.16
C LEU A 202 9.48 -2.20 -7.48
N ILE A 203 10.20 -2.28 -6.37
CA ILE A 203 10.44 -3.52 -5.62
C ILE A 203 9.11 -4.24 -5.31
N VAL A 204 8.13 -3.56 -4.75
CA VAL A 204 6.83 -4.15 -4.39
C VAL A 204 6.04 -4.63 -5.61
N ASN A 205 6.23 -4.00 -6.77
CA ASN A 205 5.47 -4.27 -7.98
C ASN A 205 6.22 -5.14 -9.01
N GLN A 206 7.53 -5.34 -8.85
CA GLN A 206 8.37 -6.01 -9.85
C GLN A 206 7.94 -7.45 -10.15
N SER A 207 7.46 -8.17 -9.14
CA SER A 207 6.92 -9.54 -9.33
C SER A 207 5.69 -9.59 -10.25
N PHE A 208 4.96 -8.48 -10.33
CA PHE A 208 3.77 -8.34 -11.17
C PHE A 208 4.12 -7.91 -12.60
N TYR A 209 5.24 -7.23 -12.75
CA TYR A 209 5.75 -6.71 -14.03
C TYR A 209 7.17 -7.23 -14.31
N PRO A 210 7.33 -8.54 -14.59
CA PRO A 210 8.64 -9.18 -14.66
C PRO A 210 9.48 -8.70 -15.85
N ALA A 211 8.88 -8.04 -16.83
CA ALA A 211 9.62 -7.43 -17.93
C ALA A 211 10.16 -6.04 -17.59
N VAL A 212 9.73 -5.41 -16.48
CA VAL A 212 10.22 -4.10 -16.06
C VAL A 212 11.53 -4.25 -15.29
N HIS A 213 12.56 -3.53 -15.72
CA HIS A 213 13.89 -3.53 -15.14
C HIS A 213 14.39 -2.10 -14.93
N VAL A 214 15.33 -1.94 -13.99
CA VAL A 214 16.03 -0.67 -13.80
C VAL A 214 16.99 -0.44 -14.95
N GLY A 215 16.85 0.71 -15.60
CA GLY A 215 17.83 1.22 -16.57
C GLY A 215 19.03 1.81 -15.85
N PHE A 216 18.77 2.88 -15.10
CA PHE A 216 19.76 3.55 -14.26
C PHE A 216 19.07 4.32 -13.12
N ASP A 217 19.83 4.70 -12.10
CA ASP A 217 19.38 5.56 -11.02
C ASP A 217 19.44 7.01 -11.48
N LEU A 218 18.29 7.71 -11.46
CA LEU A 218 18.17 9.10 -11.93
C LEU A 218 18.96 10.07 -11.05
N SER A 219 19.04 9.79 -9.76
CA SER A 219 19.83 10.54 -8.77
C SER A 219 20.14 9.67 -7.55
N PRO A 220 21.01 10.14 -6.63
CA PRO A 220 21.19 9.51 -5.34
C PRO A 220 19.87 9.34 -4.56
N ALA A 221 19.88 8.43 -3.59
CA ALA A 221 18.74 8.18 -2.72
C ALA A 221 18.20 9.46 -2.07
N LYS A 222 16.88 9.53 -1.96
CA LYS A 222 16.13 10.65 -1.37
C LYS A 222 15.47 10.21 -0.06
N PRO A 223 15.39 11.10 0.94
CA PRO A 223 14.70 10.82 2.19
C PRO A 223 13.18 10.81 1.98
N MET A 224 12.52 9.73 2.43
CA MET A 224 11.08 9.59 2.50
C MET A 224 10.61 9.91 3.91
N ALA A 225 9.64 10.81 4.03
CA ALA A 225 9.19 11.34 5.31
C ALA A 225 7.71 11.72 5.28
N TRP A 226 7.09 11.79 6.46
CA TRP A 226 5.78 12.39 6.60
C TRP A 226 5.84 13.90 6.41
N ALA A 227 4.81 14.45 5.81
CA ALA A 227 4.65 15.91 5.68
C ALA A 227 3.55 16.40 6.63
N LEU A 228 3.78 17.56 7.24
CA LEU A 228 2.86 18.26 8.11
C LEU A 228 2.52 19.63 7.52
N PRO A 229 1.40 20.26 7.90
CA PRO A 229 1.10 21.63 7.50
C PRO A 229 2.24 22.58 7.81
N GLY A 230 2.44 23.60 6.97
CA GLY A 230 3.34 24.70 7.26
C GLY A 230 2.87 25.49 8.49
N GLY A 231 3.74 26.32 9.08
CA GLY A 231 3.43 27.15 10.23
C GLY A 231 4.52 27.13 11.30
N ASP A 232 4.31 27.86 12.39
CA ASP A 232 5.31 28.05 13.45
C ASP A 232 5.14 27.07 14.63
N ASP A 233 4.07 26.28 14.66
CA ASP A 233 3.81 25.30 15.71
C ASP A 233 4.52 23.97 15.41
N ASP A 234 5.62 23.72 16.10
CA ASP A 234 6.43 22.50 15.96
C ASP A 234 5.95 21.33 16.85
N SER A 235 4.93 21.52 17.66
CA SER A 235 4.53 20.57 18.69
C SER A 235 4.27 19.16 18.14
N LEU A 236 3.49 19.06 17.05
CA LEU A 236 3.18 17.78 16.40
C LEU A 236 4.41 17.23 15.63
N LEU A 237 5.18 18.09 14.97
CA LEU A 237 6.38 17.69 14.24
C LEU A 237 7.43 17.06 15.18
N LEU A 238 7.63 17.66 16.34
CA LEU A 238 8.56 17.14 17.35
C LEU A 238 8.10 15.78 17.90
N GLU A 239 6.79 15.61 18.10
CA GLU A 239 6.26 14.31 18.57
C GLU A 239 6.34 13.23 17.50
N VAL A 240 6.11 13.56 16.21
CA VAL A 240 6.33 12.64 15.08
C VAL A 240 7.79 12.21 15.00
N ASN A 241 8.73 13.15 15.11
CA ASN A 241 10.17 12.84 15.07
C ASN A 241 10.58 11.93 16.24
N LYS A 242 10.13 12.21 17.45
CA LYS A 242 10.35 11.38 18.63
C LYS A 242 9.76 9.98 18.47
N PHE A 243 8.59 9.85 17.84
CA PHE A 243 8.01 8.55 17.52
C PHE A 243 8.93 7.76 16.57
N PHE A 244 9.40 8.36 15.47
CA PHE A 244 10.32 7.70 14.54
C PHE A 244 11.66 7.34 15.18
N GLU A 245 12.20 8.20 16.03
CA GLU A 245 13.40 7.89 16.83
C GLU A 245 13.17 6.65 17.71
N THR A 246 12.03 6.60 18.40
CA THR A 246 11.67 5.49 19.31
C THR A 246 11.56 4.16 18.55
N ILE A 247 10.75 4.11 17.47
CA ILE A 247 10.53 2.87 16.72
C ILE A 247 11.75 2.42 15.90
N ARG A 248 12.69 3.33 15.65
CA ARG A 248 14.00 3.00 15.07
C ARG A 248 14.92 2.38 16.12
N ALA A 249 14.96 2.96 17.32
CA ALA A 249 15.81 2.48 18.41
C ALA A 249 15.42 1.09 18.92
N ASP A 250 14.12 0.75 18.94
CA ASP A 250 13.61 -0.55 19.38
C ASP A 250 13.52 -1.60 18.25
N GLY A 251 13.89 -1.24 17.01
CA GLY A 251 13.87 -2.14 15.83
C GLY A 251 12.47 -2.35 15.21
N THR A 252 11.44 -1.68 15.71
CA THR A 252 10.06 -1.79 15.16
C THR A 252 10.01 -1.30 13.72
N LEU A 253 10.71 -0.20 13.39
CA LEU A 253 10.76 0.33 12.04
C LEU A 253 11.38 -0.69 11.07
N ASP A 254 12.52 -1.29 11.44
CA ASP A 254 13.19 -2.29 10.59
C ASP A 254 12.30 -3.51 10.35
N GLN A 255 11.58 -3.97 11.37
CA GLN A 255 10.60 -5.07 11.22
C GLN A 255 9.45 -4.72 10.27
N LEU A 256 8.95 -3.48 10.31
CA LEU A 256 7.92 -3.02 9.39
C LEU A 256 8.44 -2.92 7.95
N LEU A 257 9.63 -2.33 7.77
CA LEU A 257 10.26 -2.23 6.46
C LEU A 257 10.56 -3.61 5.85
N GLU A 258 11.13 -4.53 6.63
CA GLU A 258 11.33 -5.92 6.22
C GLU A 258 10.02 -6.57 5.79
N ARG A 259 8.95 -6.35 6.53
CA ARG A 259 7.65 -6.91 6.27
C ARG A 259 7.02 -6.41 4.97
N PHE A 260 7.15 -5.11 4.65
CA PHE A 260 6.52 -4.51 3.47
C PHE A 260 7.40 -4.54 2.22
N TYR A 261 8.73 -4.53 2.39
CA TYR A 261 9.69 -4.45 1.30
C TYR A 261 10.64 -5.64 1.19
N GLY A 262 10.96 -6.33 2.29
CA GLY A 262 11.94 -7.42 2.32
C GLY A 262 11.58 -8.68 1.51
N HIS A 263 10.33 -8.80 1.05
CA HIS A 263 9.85 -9.92 0.23
C HIS A 263 9.88 -9.64 -1.28
N ALA A 264 10.23 -8.45 -1.67
CA ALA A 264 10.09 -7.99 -3.04
C ALA A 264 11.30 -8.31 -3.93
N ASP A 265 12.46 -8.61 -3.35
CA ASP A 265 13.70 -8.84 -4.10
C ASP A 265 13.81 -10.20 -4.81
N VAL A 266 12.81 -11.10 -4.74
CA VAL A 266 13.04 -12.53 -5.00
C VAL A 266 12.02 -13.19 -5.97
N LEU A 267 11.30 -12.47 -6.81
CA LEU A 267 10.32 -13.12 -7.70
C LEU A 267 10.59 -12.96 -9.20
N ASP A 268 11.82 -13.34 -9.64
CA ASP A 268 12.08 -13.54 -11.05
C ASP A 268 12.50 -15.01 -11.35
N TYR A 269 13.58 -15.27 -11.98
CA TYR A 269 14.17 -16.61 -12.21
C TYR A 269 14.54 -17.33 -10.90
N VAL A 270 14.88 -16.56 -9.84
CA VAL A 270 15.16 -17.05 -8.49
C VAL A 270 13.90 -17.56 -7.80
N GLY A 271 12.73 -16.97 -8.05
CA GLY A 271 11.45 -17.40 -7.46
C GLY A 271 11.03 -18.80 -7.93
N ALA A 272 11.17 -19.10 -9.22
CA ALA A 272 10.89 -20.45 -9.72
C ALA A 272 11.88 -21.48 -9.17
N ARG A 273 13.16 -21.13 -9.02
CA ARG A 273 14.18 -22.00 -8.39
C ARG A 273 13.96 -22.12 -6.88
N ALA A 274 13.57 -21.04 -6.20
CA ALA A 274 13.23 -21.08 -4.80
C ALA A 274 11.98 -21.92 -4.57
N PHE A 275 10.95 -21.78 -5.41
CA PHE A 275 9.77 -22.63 -5.39
C PHE A 275 10.16 -24.10 -5.56
N ALA A 276 10.91 -24.47 -6.59
CA ALA A 276 11.36 -25.85 -6.83
C ALA A 276 12.14 -26.41 -5.62
N ARG A 277 13.04 -25.58 -5.03
CA ARG A 277 13.78 -25.97 -3.82
C ARG A 277 12.88 -26.14 -2.62
N HIS A 278 11.95 -25.22 -2.37
CA HIS A 278 11.00 -25.32 -1.27
C HIS A 278 10.05 -26.50 -1.46
N MET A 279 9.64 -26.79 -2.71
CA MET A 279 8.84 -27.99 -3.00
C MET A 279 9.61 -29.26 -2.67
N GLN A 280 10.89 -29.34 -3.01
CA GLN A 280 11.72 -30.49 -2.64
C GLN A 280 11.96 -30.62 -1.11
N GLN A 281 12.08 -29.51 -0.39
CA GLN A 281 12.44 -29.50 1.02
C GLN A 281 11.23 -29.46 1.98
N ARG A 282 10.16 -28.75 1.62
CA ARG A 282 9.01 -28.49 2.50
C ARG A 282 7.79 -29.34 2.16
N LEU A 283 7.47 -29.49 0.87
CA LEU A 283 6.28 -30.22 0.43
C LEU A 283 6.23 -31.67 0.93
N PRO A 284 7.32 -32.47 0.92
CA PRO A 284 7.25 -33.86 1.39
C PRO A 284 6.76 -34.01 2.84
N ARG A 285 6.96 -32.98 3.67
CA ARG A 285 6.48 -32.97 5.07
C ARG A 285 4.96 -32.90 5.17
N PHE A 286 4.29 -32.33 4.16
CA PHE A 286 2.86 -32.04 4.18
C PHE A 286 2.10 -32.71 3.04
N GLU A 287 2.77 -33.38 2.11
CA GLU A 287 2.16 -33.99 0.93
C GLU A 287 1.00 -34.93 1.29
N LYS A 288 1.19 -35.76 2.30
CA LYS A 288 0.13 -36.65 2.79
C LYS A 288 -1.12 -35.90 3.25
N LEU A 289 -0.94 -34.75 3.91
CA LEU A 289 -2.05 -33.91 4.38
C LEU A 289 -2.76 -33.22 3.21
N PHE A 290 -1.99 -32.73 2.21
CA PHE A 290 -2.57 -32.18 0.99
C PHE A 290 -3.37 -33.21 0.21
N ARG A 291 -2.82 -34.42 0.00
CA ARG A 291 -3.53 -35.55 -0.65
C ARG A 291 -4.81 -35.91 0.09
N GLN A 292 -4.74 -36.09 1.38
CA GLN A 292 -5.92 -36.43 2.20
C GLN A 292 -6.99 -35.30 2.11
N SER A 293 -6.60 -34.04 2.18
CA SER A 293 -7.54 -32.93 2.10
C SER A 293 -8.10 -32.77 0.69
N GLY A 294 -7.28 -32.98 -0.34
CA GLY A 294 -7.72 -32.99 -1.74
C GLY A 294 -8.77 -34.09 -1.99
N ASP A 295 -8.51 -35.33 -1.59
CA ASP A 295 -9.42 -36.44 -1.74
C ASP A 295 -10.75 -36.19 -1.01
N GLN A 296 -10.70 -35.65 0.21
CA GLN A 296 -11.91 -35.35 1.01
C GLN A 296 -12.78 -34.23 0.37
N GLN A 297 -12.18 -33.32 -0.37
CA GLN A 297 -12.87 -32.18 -0.97
C GLN A 297 -13.07 -32.31 -2.48
N GLY A 298 -12.66 -33.43 -3.10
CA GLY A 298 -12.74 -33.62 -4.55
C GLY A 298 -11.91 -32.60 -5.34
N MET A 299 -10.72 -32.26 -4.83
CA MET A 299 -9.83 -31.25 -5.39
C MET A 299 -8.42 -31.83 -5.60
N ASP A 300 -7.76 -31.42 -6.69
CA ASP A 300 -6.35 -31.79 -6.90
C ASP A 300 -5.48 -31.24 -5.75
N TRP A 301 -4.83 -32.14 -5.03
CA TRP A 301 -3.98 -31.80 -3.90
C TRP A 301 -2.81 -30.88 -4.29
N ARG A 302 -2.34 -30.92 -5.55
CA ARG A 302 -1.27 -30.07 -6.07
C ARG A 302 -1.73 -28.63 -6.17
N LEU A 303 -3.02 -28.39 -6.50
CA LEU A 303 -3.61 -27.07 -6.47
C LEU A 303 -3.66 -26.50 -5.04
N LEU A 304 -4.02 -27.33 -4.05
CA LEU A 304 -3.98 -26.94 -2.63
C LEU A 304 -2.55 -26.62 -2.18
N ALA A 305 -1.56 -27.40 -2.62
CA ALA A 305 -0.15 -27.15 -2.31
C ALA A 305 0.35 -25.84 -2.95
N ALA A 306 -0.05 -25.56 -4.19
CA ALA A 306 0.25 -24.31 -4.88
C ALA A 306 -0.39 -23.10 -4.16
N MET A 307 -1.63 -23.24 -3.69
CA MET A 307 -2.29 -22.22 -2.87
C MET A 307 -1.55 -21.98 -1.56
N ALA A 308 -1.22 -23.03 -0.81
CA ALA A 308 -0.46 -22.92 0.43
C ALA A 308 0.90 -22.24 0.23
N TYR A 309 1.54 -22.52 -0.89
CA TYR A 309 2.80 -21.82 -1.24
C TYR A 309 2.57 -20.35 -1.53
N GLN A 310 1.54 -20.00 -2.28
CA GLN A 310 1.19 -18.59 -2.52
C GLN A 310 0.83 -17.84 -1.23
N GLU A 311 0.21 -18.51 -0.27
CA GLU A 311 -0.21 -17.92 1.01
C GLU A 311 0.95 -17.71 1.99
N SER A 312 1.85 -18.71 2.12
CA SER A 312 2.82 -18.77 3.21
C SER A 312 4.24 -19.17 2.79
N LEU A 313 4.51 -19.34 1.50
CA LEU A 313 5.72 -19.99 0.98
C LEU A 313 5.97 -21.39 1.56
N GLY A 314 4.90 -22.05 2.03
CA GLY A 314 4.96 -23.34 2.70
C GLY A 314 5.52 -23.28 4.12
N ASP A 315 5.47 -22.13 4.78
CA ASP A 315 5.86 -21.93 6.17
C ASP A 315 4.66 -22.11 7.12
N VAL A 316 4.79 -23.04 8.05
CA VAL A 316 3.73 -23.34 9.05
C VAL A 316 3.55 -22.23 10.08
N ASP A 317 4.61 -21.50 10.36
CA ASP A 317 4.65 -20.43 11.34
C ASP A 317 4.35 -19.05 10.74
N ALA A 318 4.00 -19.02 9.43
CA ALA A 318 3.67 -17.79 8.73
C ALA A 318 2.61 -16.99 9.48
N ARG A 319 2.88 -15.71 9.66
CA ARG A 319 1.99 -14.76 10.32
C ARG A 319 1.92 -13.50 9.49
N SER A 320 0.69 -13.11 9.15
CA SER A 320 0.50 -11.76 8.61
C SER A 320 0.29 -10.77 9.75
N PRO A 321 0.51 -9.53 9.46
CA PRO A 321 0.24 -8.41 10.32
C PRO A 321 -1.21 -8.29 10.77
N THR A 322 -2.13 -8.65 9.89
CA THR A 322 -3.57 -8.66 10.12
C THR A 322 -4.05 -9.89 10.89
N GLY A 323 -3.12 -10.71 11.41
CA GLY A 323 -3.41 -11.85 12.27
C GLY A 323 -3.84 -13.12 11.56
N VAL A 324 -3.69 -13.24 10.22
CA VAL A 324 -3.81 -14.52 9.53
C VAL A 324 -2.58 -15.39 9.82
N ARG A 325 -2.75 -16.69 9.91
CA ARG A 325 -1.70 -17.61 10.35
C ARG A 325 -1.77 -18.96 9.65
N GLY A 326 -0.60 -19.62 9.60
CA GLY A 326 -0.41 -20.98 9.15
C GLY A 326 -0.36 -21.14 7.64
N LEU A 327 -0.21 -22.36 7.17
CA LEU A 327 0.04 -22.68 5.76
C LEU A 327 -0.97 -22.08 4.78
N MET A 328 -2.26 -22.01 5.15
CA MET A 328 -3.33 -21.48 4.30
C MET A 328 -3.80 -20.08 4.71
N MET A 329 -3.04 -19.40 5.57
CA MET A 329 -3.26 -18.01 6.01
C MET A 329 -4.74 -17.70 6.33
N LEU A 330 -5.33 -18.52 7.21
CA LEU A 330 -6.74 -18.37 7.59
C LEU A 330 -6.93 -17.24 8.59
N THR A 331 -7.98 -16.43 8.36
CA THR A 331 -8.46 -15.46 9.36
C THR A 331 -9.11 -16.18 10.54
N LEU A 332 -9.28 -15.51 11.68
CA LEU A 332 -10.05 -16.06 12.79
C LEU A 332 -11.51 -16.37 12.40
N PRO A 333 -12.25 -15.45 11.73
CA PRO A 333 -13.61 -15.75 11.27
C PRO A 333 -13.67 -16.91 10.31
N THR A 334 -12.77 -16.97 9.31
CA THR A 334 -12.71 -18.09 8.36
C THR A 334 -12.40 -19.40 9.05
N ALA A 335 -11.41 -19.41 9.95
CA ALA A 335 -11.05 -20.60 10.72
C ALA A 335 -12.24 -21.13 11.53
N LYS A 336 -12.96 -20.25 12.24
CA LYS A 336 -14.16 -20.59 12.98
C LYS A 336 -15.24 -21.15 12.05
N PHE A 337 -15.46 -20.50 10.91
CA PHE A 337 -16.46 -20.92 9.93
C PHE A 337 -16.19 -22.33 9.39
N VAL A 338 -14.92 -22.65 9.08
CA VAL A 338 -14.54 -23.97 8.56
C VAL A 338 -14.13 -24.98 9.65
N GLY A 339 -14.37 -24.67 10.93
CA GLY A 339 -14.13 -25.59 12.05
C GLY A 339 -12.66 -25.83 12.38
N VAL A 340 -11.79 -24.81 12.18
CA VAL A 340 -10.37 -24.85 12.54
C VAL A 340 -10.18 -24.19 13.91
N THR A 341 -9.62 -24.92 14.86
CA THR A 341 -9.32 -24.42 16.21
C THR A 341 -7.88 -23.96 16.38
N ASN A 342 -6.95 -24.55 15.62
CA ASN A 342 -5.54 -24.16 15.59
C ASN A 342 -5.07 -23.92 14.15
N ARG A 343 -4.91 -22.65 13.77
CA ARG A 343 -4.53 -22.24 12.40
C ARG A 343 -3.08 -22.55 12.04
N VAL A 344 -2.20 -22.70 13.04
CA VAL A 344 -0.78 -23.03 12.83
C VAL A 344 -0.54 -24.55 12.84
N ASP A 345 -1.54 -25.36 13.19
CA ASP A 345 -1.47 -26.80 12.98
C ASP A 345 -1.60 -27.11 11.48
N PRO A 346 -0.60 -27.76 10.86
CA PRO A 346 -0.59 -27.97 9.41
C PRO A 346 -1.83 -28.76 8.91
N ALA A 347 -2.27 -29.78 9.63
CA ALA A 347 -3.39 -30.59 9.22
C ALA A 347 -4.70 -29.80 9.24
N GLN A 348 -4.93 -29.02 10.31
CA GLN A 348 -6.10 -28.18 10.42
C GLN A 348 -6.07 -27.01 9.43
N SER A 349 -4.91 -26.39 9.22
CA SER A 349 -4.74 -25.28 8.28
C SER A 349 -5.05 -25.73 6.85
N ILE A 350 -4.44 -26.81 6.38
CA ILE A 350 -4.66 -27.37 5.03
C ILE A 350 -6.13 -27.80 4.85
N ALA A 351 -6.67 -28.58 5.78
CA ALA A 351 -8.05 -29.03 5.70
C ALA A 351 -9.05 -27.85 5.76
N GLY A 352 -8.77 -26.83 6.56
CA GLY A 352 -9.59 -25.61 6.64
C GLY A 352 -9.55 -24.80 5.35
N GLY A 353 -8.36 -24.59 4.78
CA GLY A 353 -8.20 -23.91 3.48
C GLY A 353 -8.90 -24.66 2.35
N ALA A 354 -8.78 -25.99 2.32
CA ALA A 354 -9.46 -26.84 1.34
C ALA A 354 -10.99 -26.71 1.45
N ARG A 355 -11.55 -26.76 2.66
CA ARG A 355 -13.00 -26.53 2.86
C ARG A 355 -13.44 -25.15 2.42
N TYR A 356 -12.62 -24.13 2.71
CA TYR A 356 -12.98 -22.75 2.40
C TYR A 356 -12.97 -22.48 0.90
N ILE A 357 -11.94 -22.93 0.16
CA ILE A 357 -11.91 -22.74 -1.31
C ILE A 357 -13.05 -23.49 -2.01
N VAL A 358 -13.41 -24.70 -1.55
CA VAL A 358 -14.55 -25.43 -2.10
C VAL A 358 -15.85 -24.71 -1.79
N TRP A 359 -16.03 -24.21 -0.57
CA TRP A 359 -17.18 -23.38 -0.24
C TRP A 359 -17.27 -22.14 -1.12
N VAL A 360 -16.15 -21.42 -1.33
CA VAL A 360 -16.11 -20.25 -2.25
C VAL A 360 -16.52 -20.66 -3.66
N ARG A 361 -15.98 -21.77 -4.18
CA ARG A 361 -16.33 -22.30 -5.51
C ARG A 361 -17.82 -22.61 -5.63
N ASP A 362 -18.43 -23.16 -4.59
CA ASP A 362 -19.84 -23.53 -4.56
C ASP A 362 -20.78 -22.32 -4.47
N GLN A 363 -20.26 -21.14 -4.07
CA GLN A 363 -21.02 -19.87 -4.15
C GLN A 363 -21.04 -19.29 -5.57
N LEU A 364 -20.16 -19.74 -6.47
CA LEU A 364 -20.11 -19.26 -7.85
C LEU A 364 -21.18 -19.94 -8.71
N SER A 365 -21.68 -19.22 -9.74
CA SER A 365 -22.66 -19.76 -10.68
C SER A 365 -22.16 -21.06 -11.32
N THR A 366 -23.06 -22.02 -11.46
CA THR A 366 -22.79 -23.26 -12.20
C THR A 366 -22.63 -23.05 -13.70
N ASP A 367 -23.04 -21.89 -14.22
CA ASP A 367 -22.88 -21.51 -15.63
C ASP A 367 -21.42 -21.17 -15.97
N ILE A 368 -20.56 -21.00 -14.97
CA ILE A 368 -19.13 -20.80 -15.17
C ILE A 368 -18.48 -22.17 -15.40
N PRO A 369 -17.95 -22.44 -16.62
CA PRO A 369 -17.32 -23.72 -16.92
C PRO A 369 -15.97 -23.87 -16.20
N GLU A 370 -15.51 -25.10 -16.02
CA GLU A 370 -14.09 -25.32 -15.66
C GLU A 370 -13.20 -25.14 -16.90
N PRO A 371 -11.97 -24.63 -16.75
CA PRO A 371 -11.31 -24.30 -15.48
C PRO A 371 -11.60 -22.88 -14.94
N ASP A 372 -12.40 -22.08 -15.62
CA ASP A 372 -12.66 -20.68 -15.24
C ASP A 372 -13.28 -20.59 -13.84
N ARG A 373 -14.19 -21.50 -13.50
CA ARG A 373 -14.82 -21.54 -12.17
C ARG A 373 -13.80 -21.72 -11.04
N THR A 374 -12.77 -22.53 -11.27
CA THR A 374 -11.65 -22.69 -10.34
C THR A 374 -10.84 -21.40 -10.24
N TRP A 375 -10.57 -20.71 -11.35
CA TRP A 375 -9.83 -19.44 -11.33
C TRP A 375 -10.62 -18.32 -10.65
N PHE A 376 -11.92 -18.27 -10.85
CA PHE A 376 -12.80 -17.36 -10.11
C PHE A 376 -12.83 -17.66 -8.61
N ALA A 377 -12.85 -18.93 -8.23
CA ALA A 377 -12.79 -19.32 -6.83
C ALA A 377 -11.48 -18.86 -6.15
N LEU A 378 -10.34 -19.02 -6.83
CA LEU A 378 -9.05 -18.51 -6.37
C LEU A 378 -9.05 -17.00 -6.24
N ALA A 379 -9.56 -16.28 -7.23
CA ALA A 379 -9.67 -14.82 -7.17
C ALA A 379 -10.56 -14.38 -6.00
N ALA A 380 -11.73 -15.02 -5.82
CA ALA A 380 -12.64 -14.73 -4.72
C ALA A 380 -12.07 -15.13 -3.35
N TYR A 381 -11.24 -16.17 -3.27
CA TYR A 381 -10.50 -16.51 -2.06
C TYR A 381 -9.60 -15.36 -1.61
N ASN A 382 -8.96 -14.67 -2.55
CA ASN A 382 -8.08 -13.54 -2.31
C ASN A 382 -8.85 -12.23 -2.05
N VAL A 383 -9.73 -11.80 -2.97
CA VAL A 383 -10.36 -10.46 -2.94
C VAL A 383 -11.77 -10.46 -2.30
N GLY A 384 -12.36 -11.62 -2.13
CA GLY A 384 -13.75 -11.79 -1.69
C GLY A 384 -14.75 -11.89 -2.85
N ILE A 385 -15.83 -12.65 -2.60
CA ILE A 385 -16.87 -12.94 -3.62
C ILE A 385 -17.53 -11.65 -4.12
N GLY A 386 -17.81 -10.69 -3.21
CA GLY A 386 -18.48 -9.44 -3.58
C GLY A 386 -17.70 -8.62 -4.59
N HIS A 387 -16.40 -8.45 -4.41
CA HIS A 387 -15.57 -7.71 -5.37
C HIS A 387 -15.37 -8.47 -6.69
N LEU A 388 -15.33 -9.80 -6.64
CA LEU A 388 -15.36 -10.60 -7.86
C LEU A 388 -16.67 -10.37 -8.64
N ASP A 389 -17.82 -10.34 -7.96
CA ASP A 389 -19.12 -10.06 -8.60
C ASP A 389 -19.16 -8.65 -9.19
N ASP A 390 -18.62 -7.66 -8.50
CA ASP A 390 -18.47 -6.29 -9.02
C ASP A 390 -17.66 -6.29 -10.33
N ALA A 391 -16.51 -6.99 -10.37
CA ALA A 391 -15.71 -7.11 -11.58
C ALA A 391 -16.46 -7.82 -12.72
N ARG A 392 -17.21 -8.88 -12.41
CA ARG A 392 -18.07 -9.58 -13.39
C ARG A 392 -19.18 -8.68 -13.95
N ILE A 393 -19.76 -7.82 -13.11
CA ILE A 393 -20.74 -6.82 -13.55
C ILE A 393 -20.09 -5.79 -14.48
N LEU A 394 -18.91 -5.28 -14.12
CA LEU A 394 -18.15 -4.36 -14.99
C LEU A 394 -17.80 -5.02 -16.32
N THR A 395 -17.39 -6.28 -16.33
CA THR A 395 -17.12 -7.07 -17.55
C THR A 395 -18.33 -7.12 -18.46
N ARG A 396 -19.49 -7.45 -17.90
CA ARG A 396 -20.77 -7.49 -18.64
C ARG A 396 -21.14 -6.13 -19.21
N ASN A 397 -21.01 -5.07 -18.41
CA ASN A 397 -21.35 -3.71 -18.82
C ASN A 397 -20.44 -3.20 -19.95
N ASN A 398 -19.22 -3.74 -20.05
CA ASN A 398 -18.28 -3.47 -21.14
C ASN A 398 -18.43 -4.44 -22.34
N GLY A 399 -19.52 -5.22 -22.39
CA GLY A 399 -19.84 -6.10 -23.53
C GLY A 399 -18.97 -7.36 -23.60
N ARG A 400 -18.30 -7.74 -22.49
CA ARG A 400 -17.51 -8.95 -22.40
C ARG A 400 -18.21 -10.04 -21.60
N ASP A 401 -17.71 -11.29 -21.69
CA ASP A 401 -18.33 -12.43 -21.02
C ASP A 401 -17.94 -12.49 -19.52
N PRO A 402 -18.90 -12.28 -18.58
CA PRO A 402 -18.64 -12.30 -17.15
C PRO A 402 -18.35 -13.70 -16.60
N ASN A 403 -18.48 -14.75 -17.40
CA ASN A 403 -18.22 -16.14 -17.02
C ASN A 403 -16.88 -16.68 -17.54
N ARG A 404 -16.10 -15.84 -18.25
CA ARG A 404 -14.77 -16.18 -18.73
C ARG A 404 -13.69 -15.45 -17.92
N TRP A 405 -12.76 -16.20 -17.37
CA TRP A 405 -11.66 -15.64 -16.60
C TRP A 405 -10.82 -14.64 -17.40
N ILE A 406 -10.57 -14.94 -18.68
CA ILE A 406 -9.78 -14.08 -19.55
C ILE A 406 -10.39 -12.68 -19.71
N ASP A 407 -11.71 -12.57 -19.66
CA ASP A 407 -12.43 -11.30 -19.78
C ASP A 407 -12.52 -10.58 -18.42
N VAL A 408 -12.76 -11.31 -17.32
CA VAL A 408 -12.95 -10.74 -15.99
C VAL A 408 -11.63 -10.28 -15.37
N LYS A 409 -10.51 -10.98 -15.61
CA LYS A 409 -9.19 -10.59 -15.11
C LYS A 409 -8.76 -9.19 -15.56
N ASP A 410 -9.21 -8.73 -16.73
CA ASP A 410 -8.92 -7.40 -17.27
C ASP A 410 -9.76 -6.29 -16.57
N HIS A 411 -10.90 -6.67 -15.95
CA HIS A 411 -11.79 -5.75 -15.27
C HIS A 411 -11.58 -5.71 -13.74
N LEU A 412 -10.98 -6.74 -13.15
CA LEU A 412 -10.63 -6.74 -11.73
C LEU A 412 -9.77 -5.53 -11.33
N PRO A 413 -8.68 -5.18 -12.06
CA PRO A 413 -7.86 -4.01 -11.73
C PRO A 413 -8.61 -2.68 -11.75
N LEU A 414 -9.72 -2.58 -12.50
CA LEU A 414 -10.55 -1.37 -12.54
C LEU A 414 -11.18 -1.04 -11.19
N LEU A 415 -11.36 -2.03 -10.30
CA LEU A 415 -11.88 -1.82 -8.95
C LEU A 415 -10.95 -0.99 -8.05
N SER A 416 -9.72 -0.72 -8.45
CA SER A 416 -8.84 0.24 -7.79
C SER A 416 -9.05 1.69 -8.24
N LYS A 417 -9.76 1.91 -9.36
CA LYS A 417 -9.98 3.23 -9.96
C LYS A 417 -11.33 3.81 -9.54
N LYS A 418 -11.32 5.03 -9.02
CA LYS A 418 -12.51 5.71 -8.45
C LYS A 418 -13.67 5.78 -9.44
N GLU A 419 -13.39 6.06 -10.71
CA GLU A 419 -14.39 6.13 -11.77
C GLU A 419 -15.20 4.82 -11.94
N TRP A 420 -14.57 3.68 -11.58
CA TRP A 420 -15.17 2.35 -11.70
C TRP A 420 -15.77 1.86 -10.38
N TYR A 421 -14.97 1.87 -9.28
CA TYR A 421 -15.47 1.32 -8.01
C TYR A 421 -16.61 2.14 -7.41
N SER A 422 -16.72 3.44 -7.71
CA SER A 422 -17.86 4.25 -7.25
C SER A 422 -19.22 3.82 -7.82
N GLN A 423 -19.22 3.01 -8.89
CA GLN A 423 -20.39 2.48 -9.54
C GLN A 423 -20.70 1.04 -9.12
N THR A 424 -19.86 0.43 -8.27
CA THR A 424 -20.00 -0.95 -7.83
C THR A 424 -20.61 -1.02 -6.43
N ARG A 425 -21.13 -2.21 -6.09
CA ARG A 425 -21.83 -2.44 -4.82
C ARG A 425 -20.88 -2.46 -3.63
N TYR A 426 -19.69 -3.06 -3.80
CA TYR A 426 -18.73 -3.30 -2.72
C TYR A 426 -17.59 -2.28 -2.72
N GLY A 427 -17.54 -1.42 -3.75
CA GLY A 427 -16.60 -0.30 -3.79
C GLY A 427 -15.18 -0.70 -4.14
N TYR A 428 -14.23 -0.02 -3.53
CA TYR A 428 -12.80 -0.18 -3.80
C TYR A 428 -12.29 -1.58 -3.48
N ALA A 429 -11.50 -2.12 -4.41
CA ALA A 429 -10.68 -3.31 -4.18
C ALA A 429 -9.35 -3.21 -4.93
N ARG A 430 -8.31 -3.87 -4.42
CA ARG A 430 -7.01 -4.04 -5.10
C ARG A 430 -7.14 -5.13 -6.17
N GLY A 431 -7.87 -4.83 -7.22
CA GLY A 431 -8.27 -5.83 -8.22
C GLY A 431 -7.12 -6.44 -9.02
N ALA A 432 -5.92 -5.84 -9.02
CA ALA A 432 -4.74 -6.46 -9.62
C ALA A 432 -4.23 -7.67 -8.81
N GLU A 433 -4.37 -7.65 -7.47
CA GLU A 433 -3.88 -8.75 -6.61
C GLU A 433 -4.49 -10.11 -6.90
N PRO A 434 -5.85 -10.25 -7.00
CA PRO A 434 -6.44 -11.54 -7.32
C PRO A 434 -6.02 -12.06 -8.68
N VAL A 435 -5.75 -11.19 -9.67
CA VAL A 435 -5.24 -11.60 -10.97
C VAL A 435 -3.87 -12.26 -10.83
N HIS A 436 -2.94 -11.61 -10.12
CA HIS A 436 -1.61 -12.15 -9.87
C HIS A 436 -1.64 -13.39 -8.98
N TYR A 437 -2.52 -13.39 -7.96
CA TYR A 437 -2.72 -14.55 -7.10
C TYR A 437 -3.08 -15.79 -7.92
N VAL A 438 -4.03 -15.67 -8.83
CA VAL A 438 -4.44 -16.76 -9.74
C VAL A 438 -3.28 -17.15 -10.66
N GLN A 439 -2.59 -16.18 -11.28
CA GLN A 439 -1.47 -16.46 -12.19
C GLN A 439 -0.33 -17.22 -11.50
N ASN A 440 0.04 -16.80 -10.28
CA ASN A 440 1.09 -17.47 -9.52
C ASN A 440 0.70 -18.89 -9.13
N ILE A 441 -0.52 -19.10 -8.63
CA ILE A 441 -1.01 -20.44 -8.27
C ILE A 441 -1.04 -21.34 -9.50
N ARG A 442 -1.50 -20.87 -10.65
CA ARG A 442 -1.46 -21.65 -11.90
C ARG A 442 -0.05 -22.06 -12.26
N ARG A 443 0.93 -21.14 -12.20
CA ARG A 443 2.35 -21.44 -12.45
C ARG A 443 2.90 -22.48 -11.48
N TYR A 444 2.63 -22.34 -10.17
CA TYR A 444 3.06 -23.31 -9.18
C TYR A 444 2.40 -24.67 -9.38
N TYR A 445 1.14 -24.68 -9.75
CA TYR A 445 0.40 -25.89 -10.07
C TYR A 445 0.97 -26.60 -11.29
N GLU A 446 1.27 -25.89 -12.38
CA GLU A 446 1.92 -26.43 -13.58
C GLU A 446 3.30 -27.05 -13.27
N ILE A 447 4.08 -26.46 -12.36
CA ILE A 447 5.38 -27.05 -11.96
C ILE A 447 5.19 -28.36 -11.14
N LEU A 448 4.07 -28.53 -10.45
CA LEU A 448 3.75 -29.70 -9.64
C LEU A 448 3.08 -30.83 -10.44
N THR A 449 2.55 -30.55 -11.64
CA THR A 449 1.91 -31.54 -12.51
C THR A 449 2.89 -32.18 -13.47
#